data_18370404818a5e9e952a371cf77309e1
#
_entry.id   18370404818a5e9e952a371cf77309e1
#
_cell.length_a   1.000
_cell.length_b   1.000
_cell.length_c   1.000
_cell.angle_alpha   90.00
_cell.angle_beta   90.00
_cell.angle_gamma   90.00
#
_symmetry.space_group_name_H-M   'P 1'
#
loop_
_entity.id
_entity.type
_entity.pdbx_description
1 polymer ?
#
loop_
_entity_poly.entity_id
_entity_poly.type
_entity_poly.pdbx_seq_one_letter_code
_entity_poly.pdbx_strand_id
1 'polypeptide(L)'
;MTFTIVAVLLLIVANVLLVKLLLGAVRHPANLVELLDHLEPVNAASFRHLASYSDDHYLRANVSRKDYLRLKHLRLKAVHAYYLSALRNSSLLLAYGEVLAASQHPDFVEFGSEIRSSAMELRMALLRGLFAIWICYFINCEIPSWRHITDLYNQVGSRLSLFCESNFPDLEHAVVEHFWY
;
A
#
# COMPACT_ATOMS: atom_id res chain seq x y z
N MET A 1 -20.04 5.94 -31.98
CA MET A 1 -20.93 6.22 -30.84
C MET A 1 -20.79 5.20 -29.71
N THR A 2 -20.80 3.89 -29.95
CA THR A 2 -20.65 2.84 -28.92
C THR A 2 -19.33 2.92 -28.16
N PHE A 3 -18.21 3.19 -28.83
CA PHE A 3 -16.87 3.30 -28.20
C PHE A 3 -16.78 4.49 -27.22
N THR A 4 -17.35 5.64 -27.57
CA THR A 4 -17.38 6.82 -26.67
C THR A 4 -18.23 6.58 -25.43
N ILE A 5 -19.36 5.89 -25.56
CA ILE A 5 -20.22 5.55 -24.40
C ILE A 5 -19.50 4.57 -23.46
N VAL A 6 -18.83 3.55 -24.00
CA VAL A 6 -18.03 2.59 -23.19
C VAL A 6 -16.87 3.29 -22.47
N ALA A 7 -16.17 4.19 -23.16
CA ALA A 7 -15.06 4.97 -22.55
C ALA A 7 -15.54 5.86 -21.40
N VAL A 8 -16.68 6.55 -21.57
CA VAL A 8 -17.29 7.39 -20.52
C VAL A 8 -17.76 6.54 -19.34
N LEU A 9 -18.39 5.39 -19.58
CA LEU A 9 -18.80 4.45 -18.52
C LEU A 9 -17.60 3.94 -17.72
N LEU A 10 -16.52 3.55 -18.37
CA LEU A 10 -15.27 3.14 -17.73
C LEU A 10 -14.67 4.26 -16.87
N LEU A 11 -14.70 5.50 -17.39
CA LEU A 11 -14.20 6.66 -16.64
C LEU A 11 -15.05 6.93 -15.38
N ILE A 12 -16.36 6.81 -15.48
CA ILE A 12 -17.28 6.98 -14.34
C ILE A 12 -17.04 5.86 -13.30
N VAL A 13 -16.95 4.60 -13.73
CA VAL A 13 -16.68 3.47 -12.83
C VAL A 13 -15.32 3.65 -12.15
N ALA A 14 -14.28 4.05 -12.89
CA ALA A 14 -12.96 4.31 -12.32
C ALA A 14 -12.99 5.45 -11.30
N ASN A 15 -13.74 6.53 -11.56
CA ASN A 15 -13.90 7.63 -10.59
C ASN A 15 -14.68 7.19 -9.35
N VAL A 16 -15.77 6.43 -9.49
CA VAL A 16 -16.53 5.90 -8.33
C VAL A 16 -15.69 4.95 -7.50
N LEU A 17 -14.90 4.09 -8.12
CA LEU A 17 -13.95 3.21 -7.43
C LEU A 17 -12.86 4.02 -6.72
N LEU A 18 -12.29 5.03 -7.38
CA LEU A 18 -11.31 5.92 -6.80
C LEU A 18 -11.87 6.65 -5.57
N VAL A 19 -13.08 7.20 -5.69
CA VAL A 19 -13.79 7.87 -4.58
C VAL A 19 -14.06 6.90 -3.43
N LYS A 20 -14.52 5.67 -3.70
CA LYS A 20 -14.70 4.64 -2.67
C LYS A 20 -13.40 4.23 -2.00
N LEU A 21 -12.30 4.14 -2.74
CA LEU A 21 -10.97 3.86 -2.20
C LEU A 21 -10.41 5.04 -1.37
N LEU A 22 -10.71 6.27 -1.77
CA LEU A 22 -10.29 7.48 -1.06
C LEU A 22 -11.14 7.78 0.18
N LEU A 23 -12.47 7.56 0.09
CA LEU A 23 -13.44 7.89 1.13
C LEU A 23 -13.92 6.65 1.91
N GLY A 24 -13.40 5.45 1.60
CA GLY A 24 -13.75 4.23 2.34
C GLY A 24 -13.70 4.49 3.83
N ALA A 25 -14.77 4.12 4.55
CA ALA A 25 -14.96 4.38 5.97
C ALA A 25 -13.72 3.91 6.76
N VAL A 26 -12.82 4.84 7.01
CA VAL A 26 -11.62 4.59 7.81
C VAL A 26 -12.09 4.66 9.26
N ARG A 27 -11.91 3.57 10.00
CA ARG A 27 -12.00 3.64 11.45
C ARG A 27 -10.90 4.58 11.91
N HIS A 28 -11.24 5.53 12.76
CA HIS A 28 -10.26 6.41 13.39
C HIS A 28 -9.76 5.68 14.65
N PRO A 29 -8.55 5.11 14.65
CA PRO A 29 -7.99 4.48 15.83
C PRO A 29 -7.76 5.58 16.89
N ALA A 30 -8.31 5.38 18.09
CA ALA A 30 -8.20 6.37 19.17
C ALA A 30 -6.81 6.37 19.81
N ASN A 31 -6.07 5.26 19.70
CA ASN A 31 -4.74 5.08 20.29
C ASN A 31 -3.88 4.16 19.43
N LEU A 32 -2.58 4.07 19.79
CA LEU A 32 -1.59 3.28 19.08
C LEU A 32 -1.89 1.77 19.11
N VAL A 33 -2.41 1.25 20.23
CA VAL A 33 -2.75 -0.17 20.37
C VAL A 33 -3.85 -0.54 19.36
N GLU A 34 -4.90 0.27 19.30
CA GLU A 34 -5.99 0.07 18.36
C GLU A 34 -5.51 0.20 16.90
N LEU A 35 -4.56 1.09 16.62
CA LEU A 35 -3.93 1.18 15.31
C LEU A 35 -3.25 -0.15 14.96
N LEU A 36 -2.39 -0.66 15.85
CA LEU A 36 -1.64 -1.90 15.62
C LEU A 36 -2.55 -3.12 15.45
N ASP A 37 -3.62 -3.22 16.24
CA ASP A 37 -4.60 -4.30 16.12
C ASP A 37 -5.32 -4.35 14.76
N HIS A 38 -5.41 -3.21 14.09
CA HIS A 38 -6.09 -3.10 12.80
C HIS A 38 -5.14 -3.05 11.59
N LEU A 39 -3.84 -2.90 11.80
CA LEU A 39 -2.86 -2.97 10.72
C LEU A 39 -2.79 -4.40 10.17
N GLU A 40 -2.92 -4.52 8.86
CA GLU A 40 -2.70 -5.79 8.17
C GLU A 40 -1.18 -6.03 8.00
N PRO A 41 -0.65 -7.21 8.33
CA PRO A 41 0.76 -7.50 8.13
C PRO A 41 1.10 -7.48 6.64
N VAL A 42 2.10 -6.69 6.26
CA VAL A 42 2.59 -6.56 4.89
C VAL A 42 4.07 -6.91 4.85
N ASN A 43 4.37 -8.16 4.50
CA ASN A 43 5.75 -8.61 4.38
C ASN A 43 6.42 -8.01 3.15
N ALA A 44 7.20 -6.94 3.36
CA ALA A 44 7.89 -6.20 2.29
C ALA A 44 8.94 -7.07 1.56
N ALA A 45 9.56 -8.05 2.24
CA ALA A 45 10.54 -8.95 1.63
C ALA A 45 9.86 -9.92 0.64
N SER A 46 8.77 -10.57 1.07
CA SER A 46 7.97 -11.44 0.19
C SER A 46 7.41 -10.66 -1.00
N PHE A 47 6.96 -9.43 -0.79
CA PHE A 47 6.49 -8.56 -1.84
C PHE A 47 7.58 -8.23 -2.87
N ARG A 48 8.81 -7.94 -2.42
CA ARG A 48 9.97 -7.66 -3.30
C ARG A 48 10.28 -8.84 -4.21
N HIS A 49 10.21 -10.08 -3.70
CA HIS A 49 10.40 -11.28 -4.50
C HIS A 49 9.29 -11.46 -5.55
N LEU A 50 8.02 -11.28 -5.16
CA LEU A 50 6.89 -11.38 -6.09
C LEU A 50 6.98 -10.38 -7.25
N ALA A 51 7.57 -9.21 -7.01
CA ALA A 51 7.70 -8.12 -7.97
C ALA A 51 9.07 -8.05 -8.67
N SER A 52 9.93 -9.07 -8.50
CA SER A 52 11.27 -9.13 -9.08
C SER A 52 11.20 -9.20 -10.61
N TYR A 53 11.86 -8.24 -11.28
CA TYR A 53 12.01 -8.22 -12.73
C TYR A 53 12.87 -9.40 -13.24
N SER A 54 13.94 -9.75 -12.51
CA SER A 54 14.82 -10.87 -12.85
C SER A 54 14.05 -12.19 -12.92
N ASP A 55 13.14 -12.41 -11.98
CA ASP A 55 12.33 -13.62 -11.94
C ASP A 55 11.32 -13.66 -13.08
N ASP A 56 10.77 -12.52 -13.49
CA ASP A 56 9.87 -12.44 -14.64
C ASP A 56 10.60 -12.79 -15.94
N HIS A 57 11.80 -12.23 -16.14
CA HIS A 57 12.64 -12.53 -17.29
C HIS A 57 13.06 -14.00 -17.33
N TYR A 58 13.45 -14.56 -16.18
CA TYR A 58 13.81 -15.98 -16.08
C TYR A 58 12.62 -16.89 -16.41
N LEU A 59 11.46 -16.63 -15.86
CA LEU A 59 10.25 -17.41 -16.14
C LEU A 59 9.88 -17.35 -17.61
N ARG A 60 9.94 -16.17 -18.23
CA ARG A 60 9.63 -15.98 -19.64
C ARG A 60 10.56 -16.78 -20.57
N ALA A 61 11.83 -16.95 -20.18
CA ALA A 61 12.82 -17.68 -20.96
C ALA A 61 12.75 -19.21 -20.77
N ASN A 62 12.30 -19.70 -19.59
CA ASN A 62 12.44 -21.11 -19.20
C ASN A 62 11.12 -21.90 -19.11
N VAL A 63 9.95 -21.26 -19.23
CA VAL A 63 8.66 -21.96 -19.15
C VAL A 63 7.85 -21.78 -20.43
N SER A 64 6.85 -22.65 -20.64
CA SER A 64 5.96 -22.50 -21.78
C SER A 64 5.19 -21.18 -21.72
N ARG A 65 4.83 -20.61 -22.89
CA ARG A 65 4.03 -19.36 -22.95
C ARG A 65 2.74 -19.45 -22.13
N LYS A 66 2.09 -20.61 -22.11
CA LYS A 66 0.85 -20.84 -21.37
C LYS A 66 1.10 -20.79 -19.86
N ASP A 67 2.14 -21.45 -19.38
CA ASP A 67 2.51 -21.51 -17.98
C ASP A 67 3.02 -20.14 -17.50
N TYR A 68 3.82 -19.45 -18.32
CA TYR A 68 4.25 -18.08 -18.05
C TYR A 68 3.05 -17.15 -17.81
N LEU A 69 2.05 -17.15 -18.70
CA LEU A 69 0.86 -16.32 -18.54
C LEU A 69 0.07 -16.66 -17.28
N ARG A 70 -0.04 -17.95 -16.95
CA ARG A 70 -0.68 -18.40 -15.71
C ARG A 70 0.06 -17.91 -14.46
N LEU A 71 1.37 -18.09 -14.42
CA LEU A 71 2.22 -17.63 -13.31
C LEU A 71 2.19 -16.11 -13.18
N LYS A 72 2.26 -15.38 -14.29
CA LYS A 72 2.13 -13.93 -14.32
C LYS A 72 0.80 -13.45 -13.71
N HIS A 73 -0.31 -14.10 -14.05
CA HIS A 73 -1.62 -13.79 -13.48
C HIS A 73 -1.68 -14.03 -11.96
N LEU A 74 -1.10 -15.14 -11.50
CA LEU A 74 -1.03 -15.44 -10.06
C LEU A 74 -0.18 -14.41 -9.32
N ARG A 75 0.97 -14.02 -9.88
CA ARG A 75 1.83 -12.96 -9.33
C ARG A 75 1.10 -11.62 -9.26
N LEU A 76 0.45 -11.20 -10.35
CA LEU A 76 -0.34 -9.97 -10.38
C LEU A 76 -1.46 -9.98 -9.32
N LYS A 77 -2.14 -11.12 -9.14
CA LYS A 77 -3.17 -11.27 -8.11
C LYS A 77 -2.59 -11.12 -6.69
N ALA A 78 -1.43 -11.74 -6.43
CA ALA A 78 -0.76 -11.60 -5.15
C ALA A 78 -0.30 -10.16 -4.91
N VAL A 79 0.35 -9.53 -5.89
CA VAL A 79 0.76 -8.12 -5.83
C VAL A 79 -0.44 -7.22 -5.58
N HIS A 80 -1.56 -7.42 -6.27
CA HIS A 80 -2.80 -6.64 -6.06
C HIS A 80 -3.32 -6.77 -4.62
N ALA A 81 -3.30 -7.99 -4.03
CA ALA A 81 -3.70 -8.19 -2.63
C ALA A 81 -2.81 -7.39 -1.67
N TYR A 82 -1.49 -7.44 -1.83
CA TYR A 82 -0.55 -6.64 -1.03
C TYR A 82 -0.83 -5.13 -1.13
N TYR A 83 -1.13 -4.63 -2.33
CA TYR A 83 -1.48 -3.22 -2.51
C TYR A 83 -2.73 -2.81 -1.76
N LEU A 84 -3.74 -3.67 -1.75
CA LEU A 84 -4.98 -3.40 -1.01
C LEU A 84 -4.72 -3.35 0.49
N SER A 85 -3.93 -4.29 1.03
CA SER A 85 -3.55 -4.28 2.46
C SER A 85 -2.74 -3.02 2.81
N ALA A 86 -1.71 -2.69 2.01
CA ALA A 86 -0.93 -1.47 2.22
C ALA A 86 -1.78 -0.19 2.08
N LEU A 87 -2.78 -0.18 1.20
CA LEU A 87 -3.70 0.96 1.04
C LEU A 87 -4.62 1.11 2.26
N ARG A 88 -5.09 0.01 2.85
CA ARG A 88 -5.86 0.02 4.11
C ARG A 88 -4.99 0.54 5.25
N ASN A 89 -3.76 0.03 5.38
CA ASN A 89 -2.81 0.49 6.38
C ASN A 89 -2.52 1.99 6.24
N SER A 90 -2.30 2.49 5.01
CA SER A 90 -2.09 3.92 4.78
C SER A 90 -3.28 4.78 5.21
N SER A 91 -4.50 4.24 5.10
CA SER A 91 -5.72 4.93 5.54
C SER A 91 -5.83 5.00 7.06
N LEU A 92 -5.46 3.92 7.76
CA LEU A 92 -5.41 3.88 9.22
C LEU A 92 -4.34 4.83 9.76
N LEU A 93 -3.16 4.87 9.11
CA LEU A 93 -2.08 5.79 9.48
C LEU A 93 -2.46 7.25 9.26
N LEU A 94 -3.20 7.57 8.19
CA LEU A 94 -3.74 8.92 7.97
C LEU A 94 -4.70 9.32 9.09
N ALA A 95 -5.64 8.45 9.44
CA ALA A 95 -6.61 8.72 10.50
C ALA A 95 -5.93 8.86 11.88
N TYR A 96 -4.94 8.03 12.17
CA TYR A 96 -4.15 8.13 13.40
C TYR A 96 -3.34 9.43 13.43
N GLY A 97 -2.72 9.82 12.31
CA GLY A 97 -2.01 11.10 12.19
C GLY A 97 -2.92 12.31 12.43
N GLU A 98 -4.20 12.24 12.05
CA GLU A 98 -5.20 13.27 12.37
C GLU A 98 -5.49 13.35 13.88
N VAL A 99 -5.62 12.20 14.55
CA VAL A 99 -5.82 12.15 16.01
C VAL A 99 -4.61 12.75 16.75
N LEU A 100 -3.39 12.39 16.34
CA LEU A 100 -2.17 12.95 16.94
C LEU A 100 -2.02 14.45 16.68
N ALA A 101 -2.34 14.93 15.47
CA ALA A 101 -2.29 16.34 15.11
C ALA A 101 -3.30 17.20 15.90
N ALA A 102 -4.36 16.60 16.42
CA ALA A 102 -5.34 17.25 17.30
C ALA A 102 -4.93 17.21 18.80
N SER A 103 -3.78 16.61 19.14
CA SER A 103 -3.26 16.53 20.50
C SER A 103 -2.85 17.90 21.04
N GLN A 104 -2.76 18.00 22.37
CA GLN A 104 -2.22 19.21 23.04
C GLN A 104 -0.69 19.19 23.20
N HIS A 105 -0.05 18.04 22.97
CA HIS A 105 1.41 17.89 23.07
C HIS A 105 2.08 18.24 21.76
N PRO A 106 3.04 19.19 21.73
CA PRO A 106 3.69 19.67 20.52
C PRO A 106 4.37 18.54 19.74
N ASP A 107 5.05 17.62 20.42
CA ASP A 107 5.76 16.49 19.79
C ASP A 107 4.79 15.53 19.07
N PHE A 108 3.59 15.34 19.62
CA PHE A 108 2.55 14.53 19.01
C PHE A 108 1.93 15.21 17.79
N VAL A 109 1.78 16.55 17.84
CA VAL A 109 1.29 17.33 16.70
C VAL A 109 2.28 17.27 15.54
N GLU A 110 3.58 17.44 15.82
CA GLU A 110 4.64 17.37 14.82
C GLU A 110 4.68 15.98 14.18
N PHE A 111 4.77 14.92 14.99
CA PHE A 111 4.75 13.55 14.49
C PHE A 111 3.46 13.23 13.74
N GLY A 112 2.30 13.68 14.23
CA GLY A 112 1.01 13.49 13.56
C GLY A 112 0.99 14.11 12.15
N SER A 113 1.58 15.28 11.97
CA SER A 113 1.72 15.92 10.67
C SER A 113 2.68 15.17 9.73
N GLU A 114 3.79 14.66 10.26
CA GLU A 114 4.77 13.87 9.51
C GLU A 114 4.21 12.54 9.04
N ILE A 115 3.57 11.77 9.95
CA ILE A 115 2.98 10.47 9.61
C ILE A 115 1.86 10.63 8.58
N ARG A 116 1.04 11.69 8.72
CA ARG A 116 0.00 12.03 7.77
C ARG A 116 0.55 12.32 6.38
N SER A 117 1.62 13.13 6.28
CA SER A 117 2.27 13.45 5.00
C SER A 117 2.82 12.19 4.34
N SER A 118 3.55 11.36 5.10
CA SER A 118 4.15 10.12 4.61
C SER A 118 3.10 9.09 4.19
N ALA A 119 2.02 8.94 4.97
CA ALA A 119 0.91 8.05 4.65
C ALA A 119 0.14 8.52 3.40
N MET A 120 0.01 9.83 3.17
CA MET A 120 -0.58 10.38 1.95
C MET A 120 0.29 10.09 0.72
N GLU A 121 1.60 10.29 0.82
CA GLU A 121 2.54 9.98 -0.26
C GLU A 121 2.50 8.49 -0.62
N LEU A 122 2.57 7.61 0.39
CA LEU A 122 2.42 6.17 0.23
C LEU A 122 1.09 5.82 -0.47
N ARG A 123 -0.02 6.41 -0.02
CA ARG A 123 -1.34 6.18 -0.60
C ARG A 123 -1.40 6.55 -2.06
N MET A 124 -0.85 7.70 -2.43
CA MET A 124 -0.80 8.15 -3.84
C MET A 124 0.08 7.23 -4.70
N ALA A 125 1.21 6.77 -4.18
CA ALA A 125 2.06 5.79 -4.86
C ALA A 125 1.34 4.44 -5.07
N LEU A 126 0.62 3.96 -4.04
CA LEU A 126 -0.18 2.73 -4.10
C LEU A 126 -1.32 2.83 -5.12
N LEU A 127 -2.03 3.95 -5.17
CA LEU A 127 -3.11 4.16 -6.16
C LEU A 127 -2.58 4.15 -7.59
N ARG A 128 -1.45 4.82 -7.85
CA ARG A 128 -0.77 4.77 -9.15
C ARG A 128 -0.35 3.35 -9.50
N GLY A 129 0.17 2.60 -8.53
CA GLY A 129 0.56 1.21 -8.71
C GLY A 129 -0.62 0.29 -9.00
N LEU A 130 -1.74 0.43 -8.30
CA LEU A 130 -2.98 -0.31 -8.59
C LEU A 130 -3.46 -0.05 -10.01
N PHE A 131 -3.43 1.19 -10.46
CA PHE A 131 -3.77 1.54 -11.84
C PHE A 131 -2.83 0.86 -12.85
N ALA A 132 -1.53 0.85 -12.58
CA ALA A 132 -0.55 0.15 -13.42
C ALA A 132 -0.78 -1.37 -13.46
N ILE A 133 -1.13 -2.00 -12.33
CA ILE A 133 -1.51 -3.42 -12.27
C ILE A 133 -2.72 -3.69 -13.18
N TRP A 134 -3.74 -2.84 -13.12
CA TRP A 134 -4.93 -2.94 -13.97
C TRP A 134 -4.55 -2.91 -15.46
N ILE A 135 -3.70 -1.97 -15.86
CA ILE A 135 -3.19 -1.91 -17.23
C ILE A 135 -2.47 -3.23 -17.61
N CYS A 136 -1.63 -3.76 -16.72
CA CYS A 136 -0.89 -5.00 -16.98
C CYS A 136 -1.81 -6.24 -17.11
N TYR A 137 -2.97 -6.24 -16.48
CA TYR A 137 -3.98 -7.28 -16.72
C TYR A 137 -4.52 -7.28 -18.14
N PHE A 138 -4.72 -6.09 -18.74
CA PHE A 138 -5.34 -5.97 -20.06
C PHE A 138 -4.32 -5.99 -21.23
N ILE A 139 -3.17 -5.33 -21.04
CA ILE A 139 -2.21 -5.08 -22.14
C ILE A 139 -1.03 -6.06 -22.11
N ASN A 140 -0.96 -6.96 -21.13
CA ASN A 140 0.15 -7.89 -20.94
C ASN A 140 1.53 -7.20 -20.95
N CYS A 141 1.63 -6.01 -20.36
CA CYS A 141 2.88 -5.27 -20.16
C CYS A 141 3.75 -5.89 -19.06
N GLU A 142 4.99 -5.47 -18.98
CA GLU A 142 5.90 -5.84 -17.89
C GLU A 142 5.38 -5.30 -16.56
N ILE A 143 5.63 -6.06 -15.48
CA ILE A 143 5.24 -5.64 -14.14
C ILE A 143 6.13 -4.45 -13.74
N PRO A 144 5.56 -3.28 -13.39
CA PRO A 144 6.34 -2.10 -13.03
C PRO A 144 7.23 -2.35 -11.81
N SER A 145 8.32 -1.59 -11.69
CA SER A 145 9.19 -1.65 -10.50
C SER A 145 8.50 -1.07 -9.28
N TRP A 146 8.48 -1.83 -8.19
CA TRP A 146 7.79 -1.50 -6.95
C TRP A 146 8.70 -0.95 -5.84
N ARG A 147 9.98 -0.79 -6.13
CA ARG A 147 10.99 -0.37 -5.15
C ARG A 147 10.56 0.88 -4.38
N HIS A 148 10.09 1.88 -5.09
CA HIS A 148 9.65 3.13 -4.47
C HIS A 148 8.53 2.94 -3.43
N ILE A 149 7.58 2.04 -3.68
CA ILE A 149 6.49 1.77 -2.72
C ILE A 149 6.98 1.03 -1.50
N THR A 150 7.89 0.06 -1.70
CA THR A 150 8.52 -0.65 -0.58
C THR A 150 9.35 0.31 0.28
N ASP A 151 10.07 1.23 -0.35
CA ASP A 151 10.88 2.23 0.35
C ASP A 151 10.01 3.19 1.16
N LEU A 152 8.89 3.67 0.58
CA LEU A 152 7.92 4.51 1.30
C LEU A 152 7.26 3.76 2.47
N TYR A 153 6.89 2.49 2.27
CA TYR A 153 6.30 1.67 3.33
C TYR A 153 7.27 1.48 4.49
N ASN A 154 8.53 1.14 4.21
CA ASN A 154 9.58 1.00 5.21
C ASN A 154 9.88 2.34 5.92
N GLN A 155 9.85 3.46 5.19
CA GLN A 155 10.05 4.79 5.78
C GLN A 155 8.96 5.11 6.80
N VAL A 156 7.70 4.82 6.48
CA VAL A 156 6.58 5.01 7.41
C VAL A 156 6.75 4.12 8.64
N GLY A 157 7.09 2.84 8.45
CA GLY A 157 7.35 1.90 9.54
C GLY A 157 8.49 2.38 10.45
N SER A 158 9.61 2.82 9.87
CA SER A 158 10.76 3.32 10.63
C SER A 158 10.42 4.55 11.46
N ARG A 159 9.64 5.50 10.91
CA ARG A 159 9.18 6.68 11.67
C ARG A 159 8.28 6.31 12.83
N LEU A 160 7.36 5.36 12.60
CA LEU A 160 6.48 4.87 13.66
C LEU A 160 7.26 4.14 14.75
N SER A 161 8.25 3.31 14.39
CA SER A 161 9.13 2.63 15.33
C SER A 161 9.92 3.62 16.22
N LEU A 162 10.55 4.63 15.60
CA LEU A 162 11.29 5.67 16.34
C LEU A 162 10.39 6.45 17.31
N PHE A 163 9.17 6.76 16.89
CA PHE A 163 8.20 7.42 17.77
C PHE A 163 7.79 6.52 18.94
N CYS A 164 7.60 5.22 18.68
CA CYS A 164 7.27 4.25 19.73
C CYS A 164 8.42 4.06 20.72
N GLU A 165 9.66 3.94 20.24
CA GLU A 165 10.84 3.84 21.09
C GLU A 165 10.92 5.02 22.08
N SER A 166 10.60 6.22 21.63
CA SER A 166 10.67 7.42 22.48
C SER A 166 9.49 7.58 23.43
N ASN A 167 8.28 7.16 23.05
CA ASN A 167 7.04 7.47 23.78
C ASN A 167 6.31 6.23 24.34
N PHE A 168 6.50 5.06 23.73
CA PHE A 168 5.79 3.82 24.03
C PHE A 168 6.71 2.60 23.85
N PRO A 169 7.79 2.45 24.64
CA PRO A 169 8.80 1.41 24.43
C PRO A 169 8.23 -0.02 24.45
N ASP A 170 7.16 -0.24 25.22
CA ASP A 170 6.49 -1.55 25.31
C ASP A 170 5.79 -1.98 24.00
N LEU A 171 5.51 -1.02 23.09
CA LEU A 171 4.82 -1.27 21.83
C LEU A 171 5.76 -1.30 20.60
N GLU A 172 7.03 -1.01 20.77
CA GLU A 172 8.02 -1.00 19.67
C GLU A 172 8.07 -2.36 18.95
N HIS A 173 8.14 -3.45 19.70
CA HIS A 173 8.16 -4.80 19.14
C HIS A 173 6.94 -5.10 18.25
N ALA A 174 5.76 -4.66 18.65
CA ALA A 174 4.55 -4.86 17.86
C ALA A 174 4.58 -4.09 16.54
N VAL A 175 5.15 -2.87 16.54
CA VAL A 175 5.35 -2.09 15.31
C VAL A 175 6.33 -2.80 14.37
N VAL A 176 7.46 -3.28 14.90
CA VAL A 176 8.47 -4.01 14.13
C VAL A 176 7.86 -5.26 13.49
N GLU A 177 7.06 -6.02 14.23
CA GLU A 177 6.40 -7.21 13.72
C GLU A 177 5.45 -6.90 12.55
N HIS A 178 4.66 -5.84 12.63
CA HIS A 178 3.69 -5.47 11.58
C HIS A 178 4.31 -4.94 10.28
N PHE A 179 5.47 -4.32 10.36
CA PHE A 179 6.09 -3.68 9.19
C PHE A 179 7.19 -4.53 8.53
N TRP A 180 7.86 -5.43 9.27
CA TRP A 180 9.02 -6.16 8.74
C TRP A 180 8.91 -7.69 8.76
N TYR A 181 7.97 -8.28 9.50
CA TYR A 181 7.71 -9.72 9.56
C TYR A 181 6.32 -10.08 9.04
#